data_bf5cbed15bc52ab4fcb5faa2f302f6f8
#
_entry.id   bf5cbed15bc52ab4fcb5faa2f302f6f8
#
_cell.length_a   1.000
_cell.length_b   1.000
_cell.length_c   1.000
_cell.angle_alpha   90.00
_cell.angle_beta   90.00
_cell.angle_gamma   90.00
#
_symmetry.space_group_name_H-M   'P 1'
#
loop_
_entity.id
_entity.type
_entity.pdbx_description
1 polymer ?
#
loop_
_entity_poly.entity_id
_entity_poly.type
_entity_poly.pdbx_seq_one_letter_code
_entity_poly.pdbx_strand_id
1 'polypeptide(L)'
;MIPKRNTLALAIALLLGACGGGGDSGSSTPAPAATGGGNVSGIQGSGIALGSITGFGSIFVNGIEWRTTSAQFTIDGQSGGREDQLRIGKVVTVRGTLDSSGTAGSATTVDYSDSLEGPVSARNLAAGTLTVLGQTVRITGVTRFDENVTPRSLDGIAVGDRVEVSGFTDATGAVVASYVEKKVSTAAFEITGAVSNLNTGSSTFSINALTVDYSAATISNGTLSAGALVEVKGATLLGNGALRATSVELKTGLGARSGDLAELEGYLTRYASNADFDINGQRVSTDSATRFELNGQSLAVNVKVEVEGTVNASGVLAARKVEIKRDASTRIVATVESLTAPATLRLLGVSVTVDAGTQYEDKAANPMRTLGFSALRVGDYVEVRGIEGATAGTLTASLLERDDSETRREIRAIARNPGDPNVTLLGQTISLAGVTQFRDTADLPITRAQFFSALSGGNRLIEVSGTASGSTVSWREAELEN
;
A
#
# COMPACT_ATOMS: atom_id res chain seq x y z
N MET A 1 -27.96 27.62 -48.54
CA MET A 1 -26.88 28.24 -49.30
C MET A 1 -25.58 27.69 -48.79
N ILE A 2 -24.96 26.81 -49.59
CA ILE A 2 -23.60 26.25 -49.41
C ILE A 2 -22.69 27.10 -50.34
N PRO A 3 -21.47 27.38 -49.95
CA PRO A 3 -20.37 26.82 -50.71
C PRO A 3 -19.18 26.31 -49.84
N LYS A 4 -18.73 25.09 -50.09
CA LYS A 4 -17.62 24.59 -50.96
C LYS A 4 -16.20 24.91 -50.45
N ARG A 5 -15.57 23.83 -49.99
CA ARG A 5 -14.23 23.26 -50.24
C ARG A 5 -13.10 24.17 -50.77
N ASN A 6 -11.92 24.07 -50.15
CA ASN A 6 -10.65 23.96 -50.88
C ASN A 6 -9.65 23.08 -50.13
N THR A 7 -9.27 21.99 -50.79
CA THR A 7 -8.15 21.11 -50.55
C THR A 7 -6.87 21.75 -51.09
N LEU A 8 -5.77 21.67 -50.36
CA LEU A 8 -4.44 21.87 -50.93
C LEU A 8 -3.54 20.71 -50.48
N ALA A 9 -3.22 19.88 -51.43
CA ALA A 9 -2.18 18.85 -51.37
C ALA A 9 -0.83 19.50 -51.70
N LEU A 10 0.24 19.14 -51.02
CA LEU A 10 1.59 19.40 -51.50
C LEU A 10 2.46 18.15 -51.31
N ALA A 11 3.13 17.83 -52.40
CA ALA A 11 3.78 16.60 -52.72
C ALA A 11 5.21 16.48 -52.16
N ILE A 12 5.60 15.25 -52.04
CA ILE A 12 6.87 14.62 -51.78
C ILE A 12 7.99 15.07 -52.73
N ALA A 13 9.22 15.18 -52.20
CA ALA A 13 10.44 15.02 -52.97
C ALA A 13 11.44 14.13 -52.19
N LEU A 14 11.64 12.91 -52.72
CA LEU A 14 12.79 12.04 -52.40
C LEU A 14 14.03 12.60 -53.07
N LEU A 15 15.15 12.56 -52.38
CA LEU A 15 16.48 12.58 -53.00
C LEU A 15 17.35 11.47 -52.41
N LEU A 16 17.59 10.43 -53.20
CA LEU A 16 18.64 9.46 -53.07
C LEU A 16 19.97 10.05 -53.53
N GLY A 17 21.02 9.86 -52.77
CA GLY A 17 22.38 10.13 -53.19
C GLY A 17 23.33 9.12 -52.57
N ALA A 18 23.91 8.28 -53.42
CA ALA A 18 24.81 7.19 -53.05
C ALA A 18 26.28 7.52 -53.36
N CYS A 19 27.15 6.86 -52.62
CA CYS A 19 28.54 6.45 -52.95
C CYS A 19 29.70 7.46 -52.92
N GLY A 20 30.76 7.02 -52.23
CA GLY A 20 32.15 7.38 -52.50
C GLY A 20 33.07 7.15 -51.31
N GLY A 21 33.89 6.09 -51.42
CA GLY A 21 34.84 5.67 -50.40
C GLY A 21 36.15 6.48 -50.40
N GLY A 22 36.98 6.23 -49.40
CA GLY A 22 38.35 6.71 -49.28
C GLY A 22 38.86 6.57 -47.84
N GLY A 23 39.73 5.63 -47.56
CA GLY A 23 40.34 5.41 -46.24
C GLY A 23 41.38 6.47 -45.92
N ASP A 24 41.56 6.71 -44.64
CA ASP A 24 42.87 7.01 -44.09
C ASP A 24 42.94 6.63 -42.60
N SER A 25 44.03 6.02 -42.23
CA SER A 25 44.38 5.52 -40.89
C SER A 25 44.86 6.65 -40.01
N GLY A 26 44.07 6.96 -39.01
CA GLY A 26 44.44 7.88 -37.91
C GLY A 26 44.22 7.22 -36.56
N SER A 27 45.30 6.78 -35.95
CA SER A 27 45.36 6.30 -34.56
C SER A 27 44.91 7.42 -33.59
N SER A 28 43.78 7.28 -32.97
CA SER A 28 43.38 8.10 -31.81
C SER A 28 43.10 7.17 -30.62
N THR A 29 43.92 7.34 -29.58
CA THR A 29 43.76 6.77 -28.25
C THR A 29 42.32 7.01 -27.73
N PRO A 30 41.66 5.96 -27.21
CA PRO A 30 40.34 6.15 -26.60
C PRO A 30 40.47 6.92 -25.27
N ALA A 31 39.69 7.98 -25.13
CA ALA A 31 39.46 8.65 -23.84
C ALA A 31 38.85 7.67 -22.83
N PRO A 32 39.14 7.83 -21.53
CA PRO A 32 38.55 6.95 -20.53
C PRO A 32 37.04 7.08 -20.55
N ALA A 33 36.36 5.94 -20.65
CA ALA A 33 34.91 5.84 -20.53
C ALA A 33 34.47 6.42 -19.19
N ALA A 34 33.61 7.44 -19.23
CA ALA A 34 32.86 7.85 -18.08
C ALA A 34 32.07 6.62 -17.57
N THR A 35 32.29 6.26 -16.32
CA THR A 35 31.46 5.28 -15.61
C THR A 35 30.05 5.88 -15.47
N GLY A 36 29.27 5.70 -16.52
CA GLY A 36 27.83 6.00 -16.52
C GLY A 36 27.15 5.06 -15.55
N GLY A 37 26.30 5.64 -14.72
CA GLY A 37 25.39 4.89 -13.88
C GLY A 37 24.68 3.83 -14.73
N GLY A 38 24.66 2.58 -14.22
CA GLY A 38 24.06 1.47 -14.91
C GLY A 38 22.60 1.77 -15.24
N ASN A 39 22.32 1.92 -16.53
CA ASN A 39 20.97 1.75 -17.05
C ASN A 39 20.54 0.33 -16.67
N VAL A 40 19.67 0.20 -15.68
CA VAL A 40 18.89 -1.01 -15.51
C VAL A 40 17.97 -1.06 -16.73
N SER A 41 18.38 -1.79 -17.75
CA SER A 41 17.54 -2.10 -18.91
C SER A 41 16.28 -2.75 -18.37
N GLY A 42 15.15 -2.07 -18.47
CA GLY A 42 13.86 -2.61 -18.11
C GLY A 42 13.65 -3.93 -18.84
N ILE A 43 13.25 -4.96 -18.12
CA ILE A 43 13.03 -6.29 -18.69
C ILE A 43 11.66 -6.24 -19.38
N GLN A 44 11.65 -6.40 -20.72
CA GLN A 44 10.41 -6.61 -21.47
C GLN A 44 9.95 -8.05 -21.30
N GLY A 45 8.70 -8.27 -20.90
CA GLY A 45 8.16 -9.62 -20.75
C GLY A 45 6.78 -9.66 -20.09
N SER A 46 6.27 -10.88 -19.93
CA SER A 46 5.09 -11.08 -19.10
C SER A 46 5.40 -10.68 -17.65
N GLY A 47 4.56 -9.85 -17.07
CA GLY A 47 4.71 -9.31 -15.72
C GLY A 47 3.49 -9.61 -14.87
N ILE A 48 3.74 -9.83 -13.58
CA ILE A 48 2.70 -10.00 -12.56
C ILE A 48 3.04 -9.04 -11.42
N ALA A 49 2.08 -8.21 -11.04
CA ALA A 49 2.16 -7.39 -9.84
C ALA A 49 1.05 -7.78 -8.86
N LEU A 50 1.42 -8.13 -7.63
CA LEU A 50 0.50 -8.34 -6.52
C LEU A 50 0.80 -7.28 -5.45
N GLY A 51 -0.14 -6.40 -5.20
CA GLY A 51 0.03 -5.30 -4.24
C GLY A 51 -1.21 -4.43 -4.12
N SER A 52 -1.12 -3.47 -3.22
CA SER A 52 -2.18 -2.47 -3.05
C SER A 52 -2.19 -1.48 -4.21
N ILE A 53 -3.39 -1.10 -4.66
CA ILE A 53 -3.56 0.01 -5.61
C ILE A 53 -3.13 1.30 -4.92
N THR A 54 -2.20 2.03 -5.55
CA THR A 54 -1.68 3.30 -5.04
C THR A 54 -2.18 4.52 -5.81
N GLY A 55 -2.79 4.33 -6.99
CA GLY A 55 -3.33 5.42 -7.81
C GLY A 55 -4.17 4.94 -8.98
N PHE A 56 -4.89 5.90 -9.60
CA PHE A 56 -5.72 5.72 -10.79
C PHE A 56 -5.37 6.73 -11.88
N GLY A 57 -5.91 6.45 -13.08
CA GLY A 57 -5.58 7.13 -14.34
C GLY A 57 -4.94 6.16 -15.33
N SER A 58 -4.47 5.13 -14.86
CA SER A 58 -4.09 3.74 -15.04
C SER A 58 -4.17 3.13 -13.64
N ILE A 59 -3.98 1.84 -13.45
CA ILE A 59 -3.86 1.29 -12.11
C ILE A 59 -2.38 1.27 -11.73
N PHE A 60 -2.04 1.89 -10.60
CA PHE A 60 -0.69 1.85 -10.05
C PHE A 60 -0.60 0.78 -8.97
N VAL A 61 0.31 -0.17 -9.13
CA VAL A 61 0.58 -1.25 -8.16
C VAL A 61 2.08 -1.43 -8.06
N ASN A 62 2.63 -1.37 -6.86
CA ASN A 62 4.07 -1.52 -6.57
C ASN A 62 4.96 -0.56 -7.40
N GLY A 63 4.49 0.65 -7.68
CA GLY A 63 5.22 1.63 -8.50
C GLY A 63 5.13 1.43 -10.01
N ILE A 64 4.46 0.37 -10.48
CA ILE A 64 4.22 0.13 -11.92
C ILE A 64 2.89 0.77 -12.32
N GLU A 65 2.91 1.57 -13.40
CA GLU A 65 1.73 2.09 -14.07
C GLU A 65 1.16 1.06 -15.06
N TRP A 66 0.02 0.46 -14.75
CA TRP A 66 -0.66 -0.52 -15.58
C TRP A 66 -1.80 0.12 -16.38
N ARG A 67 -1.61 0.29 -17.70
CA ARG A 67 -2.68 0.71 -18.61
C ARG A 67 -3.76 -0.37 -18.67
N THR A 68 -4.99 -0.01 -18.35
CA THR A 68 -6.12 -0.93 -18.17
C THR A 68 -7.13 -0.92 -19.30
N THR A 69 -6.93 -0.10 -20.35
CA THR A 69 -7.89 0.12 -21.46
C THR A 69 -8.41 -1.18 -22.08
N SER A 70 -7.60 -2.24 -22.15
CA SER A 70 -7.95 -3.54 -22.73
C SER A 70 -7.97 -4.67 -21.68
N ALA A 71 -7.86 -4.33 -20.40
CA ALA A 71 -7.79 -5.32 -19.34
C ALA A 71 -9.15 -5.96 -19.08
N GLN A 72 -9.15 -7.25 -18.78
CA GLN A 72 -10.30 -7.95 -18.22
C GLN A 72 -10.23 -7.86 -16.70
N PHE A 73 -11.35 -7.50 -16.08
CA PHE A 73 -11.45 -7.40 -14.62
C PHE A 73 -12.26 -8.58 -14.08
N THR A 74 -11.70 -9.21 -13.04
CA THR A 74 -12.40 -10.17 -12.19
C THR A 74 -12.50 -9.57 -10.79
N ILE A 75 -13.72 -9.42 -10.29
CA ILE A 75 -14.00 -8.86 -8.96
C ILE A 75 -14.73 -9.95 -8.15
N ASP A 76 -14.12 -10.40 -7.06
CA ASP A 76 -14.65 -11.45 -6.16
C ASP A 76 -15.06 -12.72 -6.91
N GLY A 77 -14.22 -13.10 -7.91
CA GLY A 77 -14.45 -14.26 -8.78
C GLY A 77 -15.47 -14.03 -9.91
N GLN A 78 -16.04 -12.82 -10.03
CA GLN A 78 -16.98 -12.49 -11.12
C GLN A 78 -16.24 -11.78 -12.25
N SER A 79 -16.24 -12.38 -13.44
CA SER A 79 -15.69 -11.75 -14.66
C SER A 79 -16.60 -10.62 -15.16
N GLY A 80 -16.01 -9.68 -15.93
CA GLY A 80 -16.74 -8.53 -16.47
C GLY A 80 -16.87 -7.35 -15.49
N GLY A 81 -16.06 -7.34 -14.43
CA GLY A 81 -15.87 -6.20 -13.56
C GLY A 81 -15.29 -4.98 -14.29
N ARG A 82 -15.18 -3.86 -13.59
CA ARG A 82 -14.68 -2.58 -14.13
C ARG A 82 -13.74 -1.91 -13.12
N GLU A 83 -12.85 -1.06 -13.63
CA GLU A 83 -11.91 -0.30 -12.83
C GLU A 83 -12.59 0.59 -11.78
N ASP A 84 -13.78 1.14 -12.07
CA ASP A 84 -14.52 2.02 -11.16
C ASP A 84 -15.05 1.32 -9.90
N GLN A 85 -15.02 -0.01 -9.84
CA GLN A 85 -15.34 -0.82 -8.66
C GLN A 85 -14.13 -0.97 -7.71
N LEU A 86 -12.96 -0.63 -8.17
CA LEU A 86 -11.74 -0.67 -7.37
C LEU A 86 -11.51 0.65 -6.63
N ARG A 87 -10.75 0.58 -5.55
CA ARG A 87 -10.38 1.73 -4.70
C ARG A 87 -8.89 1.66 -4.38
N ILE A 88 -8.30 2.83 -4.09
CA ILE A 88 -6.93 2.90 -3.54
C ILE A 88 -6.88 2.11 -2.23
N GLY A 89 -5.84 1.30 -2.06
CA GLY A 89 -5.69 0.39 -0.92
C GLY A 89 -6.24 -1.01 -1.15
N LYS A 90 -7.13 -1.26 -2.14
CA LYS A 90 -7.51 -2.64 -2.47
C LYS A 90 -6.32 -3.39 -3.05
N VAL A 91 -6.09 -4.62 -2.59
CA VAL A 91 -5.00 -5.48 -3.06
C VAL A 91 -5.45 -6.22 -4.31
N VAL A 92 -4.70 -6.09 -5.38
CA VAL A 92 -5.02 -6.71 -6.67
C VAL A 92 -3.85 -7.51 -7.21
N THR A 93 -4.15 -8.47 -8.05
CA THR A 93 -3.17 -9.12 -8.94
C THR A 93 -3.37 -8.59 -10.35
N VAL A 94 -2.35 -7.90 -10.86
CA VAL A 94 -2.31 -7.42 -12.25
C VAL A 94 -1.41 -8.33 -13.05
N ARG A 95 -1.87 -8.79 -14.22
CA ARG A 95 -1.06 -9.54 -15.19
C ARG A 95 -1.05 -8.78 -16.51
N GLY A 96 0.11 -8.75 -17.14
CA GLY A 96 0.22 -8.00 -18.37
C GLY A 96 1.61 -8.09 -19.00
N THR A 97 1.95 -7.10 -19.80
CA THR A 97 3.26 -6.96 -20.43
C THR A 97 3.90 -5.66 -19.98
N LEU A 98 5.09 -5.74 -19.41
CA LEU A 98 5.90 -4.59 -19.05
C LEU A 98 6.59 -4.02 -20.27
N ASP A 99 6.72 -2.70 -20.32
CA ASP A 99 7.54 -2.00 -21.30
C ASP A 99 9.04 -2.04 -20.91
N SER A 100 9.87 -1.43 -21.75
CA SER A 100 11.33 -1.42 -21.54
C SER A 100 11.78 -0.58 -20.36
N SER A 101 10.92 0.26 -19.78
CA SER A 101 11.22 1.03 -18.58
C SER A 101 11.15 0.17 -17.32
N GLY A 102 10.30 -0.89 -17.34
CA GLY A 102 9.97 -1.70 -16.17
C GLY A 102 9.05 -1.00 -15.17
N THR A 103 8.71 0.28 -15.39
CA THR A 103 7.86 1.08 -14.51
C THR A 103 6.47 1.34 -15.09
N ALA A 104 6.22 0.87 -16.32
CA ALA A 104 4.91 0.92 -16.95
C ALA A 104 4.63 -0.36 -17.75
N GLY A 105 3.34 -0.64 -17.99
CA GLY A 105 2.92 -1.82 -18.72
C GLY A 105 1.49 -1.72 -19.23
N SER A 106 1.06 -2.77 -19.92
CA SER A 106 -0.32 -2.95 -20.37
C SER A 106 -0.92 -4.14 -19.65
N ALA A 107 -1.94 -3.93 -18.83
CA ALA A 107 -2.63 -5.00 -18.14
C ALA A 107 -3.47 -5.84 -19.13
N THR A 108 -3.39 -7.14 -18.99
CA THR A 108 -4.27 -8.11 -19.65
C THR A 108 -5.42 -8.50 -18.72
N THR A 109 -5.11 -8.75 -17.43
CA THR A 109 -6.10 -9.02 -16.39
C THR A 109 -5.81 -8.20 -15.14
N VAL A 110 -6.87 -7.84 -14.44
CA VAL A 110 -6.84 -7.28 -13.09
C VAL A 110 -7.82 -8.09 -12.25
N ASP A 111 -7.28 -8.82 -11.28
CA ASP A 111 -8.03 -9.70 -10.41
C ASP A 111 -8.05 -9.13 -8.99
N TYR A 112 -9.24 -8.90 -8.45
CA TYR A 112 -9.49 -8.51 -7.08
C TYR A 112 -10.29 -9.61 -6.39
N SER A 113 -9.83 -10.01 -5.21
CA SER A 113 -10.62 -10.75 -4.22
C SER A 113 -10.33 -10.13 -2.87
N ASP A 114 -11.35 -9.99 -2.04
CA ASP A 114 -11.15 -9.56 -0.67
C ASP A 114 -10.35 -10.63 0.13
N SER A 115 -9.72 -10.20 1.21
CA SER A 115 -9.04 -11.12 2.12
C SER A 115 -10.02 -11.73 3.11
N LEU A 116 -11.12 -11.00 3.39
CA LEU A 116 -12.08 -11.35 4.42
C LEU A 116 -13.36 -10.52 4.26
N GLU A 117 -14.54 -11.17 4.19
CA GLU A 117 -15.84 -10.51 4.29
C GLU A 117 -16.71 -11.19 5.34
N GLY A 118 -17.19 -10.42 6.33
CA GLY A 118 -18.03 -10.96 7.38
C GLY A 118 -18.45 -9.97 8.46
N PRO A 119 -19.22 -10.45 9.48
CA PRO A 119 -19.63 -9.63 10.60
C PRO A 119 -18.46 -9.35 11.57
N VAL A 120 -18.38 -8.13 12.04
CA VAL A 120 -17.50 -7.74 13.15
C VAL A 120 -18.04 -8.30 14.45
N SER A 121 -17.29 -9.21 15.07
CA SER A 121 -17.65 -9.81 16.38
C SER A 121 -17.03 -9.10 17.57
N ALA A 122 -15.91 -8.40 17.38
CA ALA A 122 -15.26 -7.59 18.39
C ALA A 122 -14.48 -6.42 17.78
N ARG A 123 -14.32 -5.34 18.56
CA ARG A 123 -13.51 -4.17 18.21
C ARG A 123 -12.69 -3.75 19.43
N ASN A 124 -11.40 -3.49 19.21
CA ASN A 124 -10.51 -2.95 20.23
C ASN A 124 -9.81 -1.70 19.68
N LEU A 125 -10.26 -0.52 20.11
CA LEU A 125 -9.73 0.76 19.66
C LEU A 125 -8.28 0.96 20.11
N ALA A 126 -7.96 0.61 21.37
CA ALA A 126 -6.61 0.77 21.91
C ALA A 126 -5.57 -0.10 21.21
N ALA A 127 -5.96 -1.30 20.76
CA ALA A 127 -5.08 -2.20 20.00
C ALA A 127 -5.16 -1.99 18.49
N GLY A 128 -6.05 -1.11 17.99
CA GLY A 128 -6.25 -0.92 16.56
C GLY A 128 -6.76 -2.18 15.85
N THR A 129 -7.67 -2.96 16.45
CA THR A 129 -8.07 -4.25 15.88
C THR A 129 -9.57 -4.47 15.80
N LEU A 130 -9.97 -5.25 14.77
CA LEU A 130 -11.30 -5.87 14.64
C LEU A 130 -11.17 -7.39 14.71
N THR A 131 -12.24 -8.07 15.11
CA THR A 131 -12.39 -9.51 14.90
C THR A 131 -13.54 -9.75 13.92
N VAL A 132 -13.26 -10.41 12.79
CA VAL A 132 -14.22 -10.74 11.74
C VAL A 132 -14.08 -12.21 11.40
N LEU A 133 -15.16 -12.99 11.46
CA LEU A 133 -15.14 -14.45 11.23
C LEU A 133 -14.03 -15.17 12.03
N GLY A 134 -13.79 -14.76 13.29
CA GLY A 134 -12.72 -15.33 14.10
C GLY A 134 -11.30 -14.93 13.68
N GLN A 135 -11.15 -14.04 12.73
CA GLN A 135 -9.86 -13.51 12.29
C GLN A 135 -9.57 -12.18 12.96
N THR A 136 -8.32 -11.96 13.34
CA THR A 136 -7.84 -10.65 13.75
C THR A 136 -7.56 -9.80 12.52
N VAL A 137 -8.19 -8.64 12.44
CA VAL A 137 -7.90 -7.59 11.44
C VAL A 137 -7.17 -6.46 12.16
N ARG A 138 -5.97 -6.12 11.71
CA ARG A 138 -5.18 -5.00 12.25
C ARG A 138 -5.34 -3.78 11.36
N ILE A 139 -5.67 -2.67 11.99
CA ILE A 139 -5.77 -1.36 11.39
C ILE A 139 -4.44 -0.63 11.64
N THR A 140 -3.87 -0.06 10.60
CA THR A 140 -2.59 0.67 10.66
C THR A 140 -2.79 2.12 10.24
N GLY A 141 -1.75 2.92 10.39
CA GLY A 141 -1.77 4.32 9.95
C GLY A 141 -2.00 4.52 8.44
N VAL A 142 -1.87 3.47 7.62
CA VAL A 142 -2.11 3.52 6.17
C VAL A 142 -3.37 2.77 5.72
N THR A 143 -4.13 2.19 6.66
CA THR A 143 -5.42 1.56 6.35
C THR A 143 -6.40 2.60 5.84
N ARG A 144 -7.02 2.33 4.70
CA ARG A 144 -8.06 3.15 4.09
C ARG A 144 -9.44 2.68 4.53
N PHE A 145 -10.36 3.62 4.67
CA PHE A 145 -11.77 3.32 4.94
C PHE A 145 -12.62 3.90 3.82
N ASP A 146 -13.57 3.11 3.34
CA ASP A 146 -14.54 3.55 2.35
C ASP A 146 -15.38 4.74 2.85
N GLU A 147 -15.94 5.50 1.92
CA GLU A 147 -16.78 6.67 2.22
C GLU A 147 -18.04 6.33 3.02
N ASN A 148 -18.49 5.08 3.00
CA ASN A 148 -19.63 4.61 3.79
C ASN A 148 -19.27 4.32 5.26
N VAL A 149 -17.99 4.42 5.64
CA VAL A 149 -17.52 4.33 7.03
C VAL A 149 -17.42 5.75 7.61
N THR A 150 -18.21 6.06 8.62
CA THR A 150 -18.25 7.40 9.22
C THR A 150 -18.08 7.33 10.75
N PRO A 151 -17.04 7.96 11.34
CA PRO A 151 -15.89 8.57 10.66
C PRO A 151 -15.06 7.55 9.86
N ARG A 152 -14.26 8.01 8.87
CA ARG A 152 -13.38 7.13 8.07
C ARG A 152 -12.18 6.65 8.88
N SER A 153 -12.47 5.88 9.92
CA SER A 153 -11.50 5.31 10.86
C SER A 153 -12.10 4.07 11.52
N LEU A 154 -11.32 3.42 12.39
CA LEU A 154 -11.80 2.31 13.20
C LEU A 154 -13.04 2.68 14.05
N ASP A 155 -13.18 3.95 14.46
CA ASP A 155 -14.34 4.43 15.23
C ASP A 155 -15.65 4.34 14.45
N GLY A 156 -15.56 4.44 13.13
CA GLY A 156 -16.73 4.32 12.25
C GLY A 156 -17.25 2.88 12.09
N ILE A 157 -16.55 1.87 12.62
CA ILE A 157 -16.95 0.46 12.57
C ILE A 157 -17.52 0.02 13.91
N ALA A 158 -18.70 -0.56 13.93
CA ALA A 158 -19.34 -1.10 15.13
C ALA A 158 -19.35 -2.64 15.14
N VAL A 159 -19.45 -3.23 16.34
CA VAL A 159 -19.74 -4.66 16.46
C VAL A 159 -21.11 -4.95 15.85
N GLY A 160 -21.18 -5.97 15.00
CA GLY A 160 -22.35 -6.33 14.20
C GLY A 160 -22.35 -5.75 12.78
N ASP A 161 -21.54 -4.72 12.48
CA ASP A 161 -21.34 -4.27 11.10
C ASP A 161 -20.78 -5.42 10.26
N ARG A 162 -21.19 -5.50 9.00
CA ARG A 162 -20.54 -6.33 8.02
C ARG A 162 -19.48 -5.53 7.31
N VAL A 163 -18.29 -6.08 7.23
CA VAL A 163 -17.14 -5.43 6.56
C VAL A 163 -16.51 -6.35 5.53
N GLU A 164 -16.06 -5.75 4.44
CA GLU A 164 -15.11 -6.30 3.50
C GLU A 164 -13.74 -5.71 3.83
N VAL A 165 -12.72 -6.56 3.90
CA VAL A 165 -11.35 -6.19 4.22
C VAL A 165 -10.43 -6.66 3.11
N SER A 166 -9.72 -5.74 2.50
CA SER A 166 -8.57 -6.02 1.65
C SER A 166 -7.29 -5.78 2.44
N GLY A 167 -6.30 -6.63 2.29
CA GLY A 167 -5.05 -6.51 3.02
C GLY A 167 -4.11 -7.70 2.80
N PHE A 168 -3.11 -7.78 3.65
CA PHE A 168 -2.11 -8.86 3.60
C PHE A 168 -2.13 -9.62 4.91
N THR A 169 -2.03 -10.95 4.82
CA THR A 169 -1.94 -11.80 6.00
C THR A 169 -0.51 -11.79 6.54
N ASP A 170 -0.33 -11.53 7.83
CA ASP A 170 0.95 -11.64 8.51
C ASP A 170 1.25 -13.08 8.96
N ALA A 171 2.43 -13.33 9.54
CA ALA A 171 2.84 -14.67 9.98
C ALA A 171 2.03 -15.21 11.16
N THR A 172 1.25 -14.38 11.85
CA THR A 172 0.33 -14.81 12.91
C THR A 172 -1.03 -15.23 12.36
N GLY A 173 -1.26 -15.01 11.07
CA GLY A 173 -2.53 -15.23 10.40
C GLY A 173 -3.50 -14.04 10.56
N ALA A 174 -3.06 -12.92 11.13
CA ALA A 174 -3.86 -11.70 11.17
C ALA A 174 -3.85 -11.00 9.80
N VAL A 175 -4.99 -10.43 9.41
CA VAL A 175 -5.09 -9.60 8.20
C VAL A 175 -4.71 -8.17 8.56
N VAL A 176 -3.61 -7.66 8.03
CA VAL A 176 -3.25 -6.25 8.14
C VAL A 176 -3.96 -5.50 7.02
N ALA A 177 -4.99 -4.76 7.41
CA ALA A 177 -5.90 -4.13 6.45
C ALA A 177 -5.23 -2.98 5.69
N SER A 178 -5.34 -3.00 4.37
CA SER A 178 -5.02 -1.86 3.49
C SER A 178 -6.28 -1.06 3.14
N TYR A 179 -7.45 -1.73 3.10
CA TYR A 179 -8.75 -1.11 2.83
C TYR A 179 -9.86 -1.82 3.60
N VAL A 180 -10.81 -1.05 4.15
CA VAL A 180 -11.99 -1.55 4.87
C VAL A 180 -13.23 -0.84 4.34
N GLU A 181 -14.24 -1.62 3.95
CA GLU A 181 -15.53 -1.17 3.45
C GLU A 181 -16.66 -1.76 4.28
N LYS A 182 -17.70 -0.98 4.60
CA LYS A 182 -18.94 -1.53 5.15
C LYS A 182 -19.81 -2.09 4.04
N LYS A 183 -20.28 -3.30 4.22
CA LYS A 183 -21.22 -3.95 3.29
C LYS A 183 -22.63 -3.87 3.84
N VAL A 184 -23.57 -3.50 3.00
CA VAL A 184 -25.00 -3.51 3.31
C VAL A 184 -25.68 -4.82 2.87
N SER A 185 -24.96 -5.64 2.09
CA SER A 185 -25.48 -6.88 1.53
C SER A 185 -25.44 -8.03 2.54
N THR A 186 -26.39 -8.95 2.40
CA THR A 186 -26.38 -10.28 3.03
C THR A 186 -25.64 -11.31 2.17
N ALA A 187 -24.74 -10.87 1.28
CA ALA A 187 -23.95 -11.71 0.38
C ALA A 187 -23.12 -12.77 1.13
N ALA A 188 -22.40 -13.60 0.40
CA ALA A 188 -21.59 -14.67 0.99
C ALA A 188 -20.52 -14.13 1.94
N PHE A 189 -20.23 -14.87 2.98
CA PHE A 189 -18.99 -14.67 3.77
C PHE A 189 -17.81 -15.16 2.96
N GLU A 190 -16.69 -14.47 3.07
CA GLU A 190 -15.46 -14.83 2.38
C GLU A 190 -14.27 -14.78 3.33
N ILE A 191 -13.35 -15.74 3.19
CA ILE A 191 -12.10 -15.76 3.95
C ILE A 191 -11.01 -16.45 3.15
N THR A 192 -9.84 -15.81 3.08
CA THR A 192 -8.61 -16.41 2.59
C THR A 192 -7.68 -16.73 3.75
N GLY A 193 -7.18 -17.98 3.82
CA GLY A 193 -6.25 -18.37 4.87
C GLY A 193 -5.72 -19.79 4.73
N ALA A 194 -4.77 -20.14 5.59
CA ALA A 194 -4.16 -21.47 5.59
C ALA A 194 -5.03 -22.50 6.33
N VAL A 195 -5.18 -23.67 5.73
CA VAL A 195 -5.91 -24.82 6.29
C VAL A 195 -5.15 -25.38 7.49
N SER A 196 -5.82 -25.49 8.61
CA SER A 196 -5.36 -26.18 9.81
C SER A 196 -6.41 -27.16 10.31
N ASN A 197 -6.05 -28.09 11.20
CA ASN A 197 -6.97 -29.05 11.80
C ASN A 197 -7.88 -29.78 10.80
N LEU A 198 -7.34 -30.13 9.62
CA LEU A 198 -8.12 -30.81 8.56
C LEU A 198 -8.60 -32.17 9.07
N ASN A 199 -9.92 -32.36 9.05
CA ASN A 199 -10.58 -33.61 9.39
C ASN A 199 -11.47 -34.06 8.20
N THR A 200 -10.98 -35.02 7.43
CA THR A 200 -11.68 -35.55 6.28
C THR A 200 -12.90 -36.41 6.67
N GLY A 201 -12.90 -37.01 7.87
CA GLY A 201 -14.02 -37.81 8.36
C GLY A 201 -15.26 -36.99 8.70
N SER A 202 -15.08 -35.78 9.22
CA SER A 202 -16.19 -34.84 9.51
C SER A 202 -16.34 -33.75 8.45
N SER A 203 -15.52 -33.76 7.40
CA SER A 203 -15.46 -32.71 6.38
C SER A 203 -15.31 -31.31 6.96
N THR A 204 -14.38 -31.15 7.89
CA THR A 204 -14.11 -29.85 8.54
C THR A 204 -12.61 -29.51 8.52
N PHE A 205 -12.31 -28.23 8.53
CA PHE A 205 -10.98 -27.70 8.83
C PHE A 205 -11.09 -26.36 9.56
N SER A 206 -9.98 -25.78 9.96
CA SER A 206 -9.96 -24.46 10.57
C SER A 206 -9.11 -23.49 9.73
N ILE A 207 -9.50 -22.21 9.72
CA ILE A 207 -8.65 -21.07 9.36
C ILE A 207 -8.55 -20.23 10.63
N ASN A 208 -7.39 -20.23 11.27
CA ASN A 208 -7.19 -19.65 12.61
C ASN A 208 -8.28 -20.13 13.59
N ALA A 209 -9.11 -19.21 14.12
CA ALA A 209 -10.19 -19.56 15.06
C ALA A 209 -11.52 -19.96 14.38
N LEU A 210 -11.64 -19.82 13.06
CA LEU A 210 -12.85 -20.19 12.33
C LEU A 210 -12.83 -21.67 11.96
N THR A 211 -13.87 -22.41 12.36
CA THR A 211 -14.14 -23.72 11.80
C THR A 211 -14.91 -23.60 10.50
N VAL A 212 -14.51 -24.35 9.50
CA VAL A 212 -15.16 -24.44 8.18
C VAL A 212 -15.73 -25.85 8.00
N ASP A 213 -17.03 -25.97 7.78
CA ASP A 213 -17.71 -27.16 7.34
C ASP A 213 -17.76 -27.16 5.80
N TYR A 214 -16.95 -28.02 5.17
CA TYR A 214 -16.88 -28.13 3.71
C TYR A 214 -17.64 -29.32 3.13
N SER A 215 -18.51 -29.95 3.93
CA SER A 215 -19.25 -31.17 3.55
C SER A 215 -20.12 -30.98 2.29
N ALA A 216 -20.55 -29.74 2.01
CA ALA A 216 -21.36 -29.39 0.84
C ALA A 216 -20.63 -28.48 -0.15
N ALA A 217 -19.34 -28.23 0.05
CA ALA A 217 -18.58 -27.29 -0.75
C ALA A 217 -18.04 -27.91 -2.04
N THR A 218 -17.97 -27.13 -3.10
CA THR A 218 -17.15 -27.45 -4.28
C THR A 218 -15.70 -27.10 -3.98
N ILE A 219 -14.80 -28.09 -4.13
CA ILE A 219 -13.36 -27.87 -4.00
C ILE A 219 -12.77 -27.71 -5.39
N SER A 220 -11.99 -26.67 -5.62
CA SER A 220 -11.38 -26.36 -6.93
C SER A 220 -9.87 -26.08 -6.80
N ASN A 221 -9.17 -26.14 -7.93
CA ASN A 221 -7.75 -25.85 -8.10
C ASN A 221 -6.79 -26.78 -7.34
N GLY A 222 -7.24 -27.99 -6.94
CA GLY A 222 -6.34 -28.97 -6.34
C GLY A 222 -6.98 -29.82 -5.24
N THR A 223 -6.13 -30.44 -4.42
CA THR A 223 -6.54 -31.30 -3.31
C THR A 223 -6.32 -30.59 -1.99
N LEU A 224 -7.35 -30.54 -1.16
CA LEU A 224 -7.31 -29.92 0.17
C LEU A 224 -6.32 -30.68 1.07
N SER A 225 -5.39 -29.94 1.68
CA SER A 225 -4.36 -30.48 2.59
C SER A 225 -4.05 -29.48 3.69
N ALA A 226 -3.52 -29.95 4.81
CA ALA A 226 -3.06 -29.07 5.87
C ALA A 226 -1.95 -28.13 5.37
N GLY A 227 -2.03 -26.86 5.73
CA GLY A 227 -1.13 -25.80 5.26
C GLY A 227 -1.46 -25.22 3.88
N ALA A 228 -2.40 -25.79 3.14
CA ALA A 228 -2.84 -25.22 1.86
C ALA A 228 -3.48 -23.86 2.08
N LEU A 229 -3.13 -22.87 1.27
CA LEU A 229 -3.83 -21.58 1.25
C LEU A 229 -5.12 -21.76 0.45
N VAL A 230 -6.24 -21.37 1.04
CA VAL A 230 -7.57 -21.49 0.43
C VAL A 230 -8.35 -20.20 0.57
N GLU A 231 -9.21 -19.94 -0.42
CA GLU A 231 -10.34 -19.01 -0.33
C GLU A 231 -11.60 -19.83 -0.07
N VAL A 232 -12.36 -19.44 0.93
CA VAL A 232 -13.60 -20.10 1.32
C VAL A 232 -14.75 -19.11 1.19
N LYS A 233 -15.79 -19.49 0.46
CA LYS A 233 -17.05 -18.74 0.42
C LYS A 233 -18.17 -19.56 1.04
N GLY A 234 -19.07 -18.87 1.76
CA GLY A 234 -20.25 -19.47 2.37
C GLY A 234 -21.26 -18.42 2.77
N ALA A 235 -22.54 -18.82 2.88
CA ALA A 235 -23.62 -17.88 3.20
C ALA A 235 -24.18 -18.05 4.62
N THR A 236 -23.71 -19.06 5.38
CA THR A 236 -24.35 -19.44 6.65
C THR A 236 -23.30 -19.72 7.71
N LEU A 237 -23.43 -19.05 8.86
CA LEU A 237 -22.79 -19.47 10.09
C LEU A 237 -23.73 -20.43 10.82
N LEU A 238 -23.21 -21.60 11.18
CA LEU A 238 -23.96 -22.62 11.94
C LEU A 238 -24.09 -22.20 13.39
N GLY A 239 -25.01 -22.84 14.13
CA GLY A 239 -25.25 -22.52 15.54
C GLY A 239 -24.04 -22.71 16.47
N ASN A 240 -23.02 -23.44 16.03
CA ASN A 240 -21.72 -23.58 16.73
C ASN A 240 -20.66 -22.56 16.23
N GLY A 241 -21.03 -21.61 15.39
CA GLY A 241 -20.14 -20.59 14.84
C GLY A 241 -19.30 -21.03 13.61
N ALA A 242 -19.42 -22.29 13.16
CA ALA A 242 -18.71 -22.76 11.99
C ALA A 242 -19.30 -22.14 10.70
N LEU A 243 -18.45 -21.81 9.74
CA LEU A 243 -18.87 -21.39 8.40
C LEU A 243 -19.20 -22.61 7.55
N ARG A 244 -20.45 -22.70 7.09
CA ARG A 244 -20.82 -23.68 6.06
C ARG A 244 -20.35 -23.19 4.71
N ALA A 245 -19.28 -23.79 4.19
CA ALA A 245 -18.72 -23.44 2.90
C ALA A 245 -19.62 -23.91 1.74
N THR A 246 -19.73 -23.06 0.71
CA THR A 246 -20.28 -23.39 -0.60
C THR A 246 -19.19 -23.68 -1.62
N SER A 247 -18.01 -23.03 -1.44
CA SER A 247 -16.83 -23.30 -2.25
C SER A 247 -15.57 -23.20 -1.39
N VAL A 248 -14.56 -23.99 -1.74
CA VAL A 248 -13.20 -23.95 -1.24
C VAL A 248 -12.27 -23.97 -2.44
N GLU A 249 -11.61 -22.86 -2.71
CA GLU A 249 -10.68 -22.70 -3.82
C GLU A 249 -9.25 -22.70 -3.30
N LEU A 250 -8.41 -23.62 -3.78
CA LEU A 250 -6.99 -23.63 -3.44
C LEU A 250 -6.27 -22.49 -4.21
N LYS A 251 -5.59 -21.64 -3.47
CA LYS A 251 -4.76 -20.56 -4.03
C LYS A 251 -3.33 -21.09 -4.20
N THR A 252 -2.86 -21.11 -5.42
CA THR A 252 -1.52 -21.61 -5.78
C THR A 252 -0.57 -20.44 -6.04
N GLY A 253 -0.02 -19.86 -4.97
CA GLY A 253 0.97 -18.76 -5.08
C GLY A 253 0.54 -17.65 -6.05
N LEU A 254 1.51 -17.03 -6.72
CA LEU A 254 1.25 -15.98 -7.74
C LEU A 254 0.58 -16.52 -9.02
N GLY A 255 0.47 -17.84 -9.20
CA GLY A 255 0.05 -18.43 -10.48
C GLY A 255 0.95 -18.03 -11.64
N ALA A 256 2.21 -17.73 -11.35
CA ALA A 256 3.22 -17.32 -12.29
C ALA A 256 3.85 -18.53 -12.98
N ARG A 257 4.32 -18.33 -14.22
CA ARG A 257 5.09 -19.32 -14.97
C ARG A 257 6.59 -19.07 -14.78
N SER A 258 7.39 -20.11 -15.01
CA SER A 258 8.84 -19.93 -15.07
C SER A 258 9.22 -18.91 -16.15
N GLY A 259 10.00 -17.91 -15.76
CA GLY A 259 10.42 -16.80 -16.59
C GLY A 259 9.56 -15.54 -16.47
N ASP A 260 8.41 -15.61 -15.83
CA ASP A 260 7.60 -14.42 -15.59
C ASP A 260 8.32 -13.48 -14.62
N LEU A 261 8.27 -12.20 -14.93
CA LEU A 261 8.63 -11.14 -14.00
C LEU A 261 7.54 -11.00 -12.96
N ALA A 262 7.90 -10.92 -11.70
CA ALA A 262 6.93 -10.75 -10.63
C ALA A 262 7.38 -9.69 -9.65
N GLU A 263 6.41 -8.90 -9.21
CA GLU A 263 6.54 -7.92 -8.15
C GLU A 263 5.48 -8.20 -7.10
N LEU A 264 5.93 -8.44 -5.88
CA LEU A 264 5.11 -8.95 -4.80
C LEU A 264 5.25 -8.09 -3.56
N GLU A 265 4.16 -7.47 -3.12
CA GLU A 265 4.05 -6.79 -1.83
C GLU A 265 3.42 -7.74 -0.79
N GLY A 266 3.91 -7.71 0.45
CA GLY A 266 3.32 -8.48 1.54
C GLY A 266 4.22 -8.58 2.77
N TYR A 267 3.76 -9.35 3.76
CA TYR A 267 4.52 -9.60 4.99
C TYR A 267 5.35 -10.88 4.86
N LEU A 268 6.56 -10.87 5.45
CA LEU A 268 7.33 -12.09 5.61
C LEU A 268 6.59 -13.04 6.55
N THR A 269 6.14 -14.17 6.02
CA THR A 269 5.43 -15.21 6.77
C THR A 269 6.37 -16.30 7.26
N ARG A 270 7.54 -16.46 6.63
CA ARG A 270 8.66 -17.30 7.06
C ARG A 270 9.98 -16.56 6.78
N TYR A 271 10.94 -16.69 7.65
CA TYR A 271 12.28 -16.16 7.46
C TYR A 271 13.32 -17.17 7.96
N ALA A 272 14.09 -17.77 7.06
CA ALA A 272 15.21 -18.64 7.40
C ALA A 272 16.53 -17.87 7.32
N SER A 273 16.69 -16.99 6.33
CA SER A 273 17.82 -16.09 6.14
C SER A 273 17.45 -15.04 5.10
N ASN A 274 18.33 -14.06 4.88
CA ASN A 274 18.14 -13.11 3.76
C ASN A 274 18.05 -13.83 2.40
N ALA A 275 18.65 -15.02 2.27
CA ALA A 275 18.64 -15.78 1.02
C ALA A 275 17.43 -16.71 0.85
N ASP A 276 16.61 -16.93 1.88
CA ASP A 276 15.47 -17.85 1.87
C ASP A 276 14.39 -17.39 2.84
N PHE A 277 13.30 -16.89 2.31
CA PHE A 277 12.12 -16.45 3.07
C PHE A 277 10.84 -16.57 2.24
N ASP A 278 9.69 -16.42 2.86
CA ASP A 278 8.39 -16.47 2.18
C ASP A 278 7.60 -15.19 2.46
N ILE A 279 6.90 -14.71 1.42
CA ILE A 279 5.94 -13.60 1.49
C ILE A 279 4.57 -14.16 1.16
N ASN A 280 3.60 -14.09 2.08
CA ASN A 280 2.26 -14.63 1.88
C ASN A 280 2.27 -16.08 1.34
N GLY A 281 3.24 -16.90 1.77
CA GLY A 281 3.41 -18.27 1.30
C GLY A 281 4.15 -18.42 -0.03
N GLN A 282 4.46 -17.36 -0.76
CA GLN A 282 5.32 -17.39 -1.94
C GLN A 282 6.78 -17.44 -1.51
N ARG A 283 7.51 -18.50 -1.91
CA ARG A 283 8.95 -18.60 -1.65
C ARG A 283 9.73 -17.58 -2.45
N VAL A 284 10.69 -16.96 -1.77
CA VAL A 284 11.64 -16.00 -2.32
C VAL A 284 13.07 -16.48 -2.05
N SER A 285 13.93 -16.36 -3.05
CA SER A 285 15.37 -16.56 -2.90
C SER A 285 16.11 -15.32 -3.36
N THR A 286 17.23 -15.03 -2.71
CA THR A 286 18.16 -13.97 -3.11
C THR A 286 19.55 -14.50 -3.33
N ASP A 287 20.38 -13.73 -4.02
CA ASP A 287 21.79 -14.01 -4.25
C ASP A 287 22.65 -12.74 -4.06
N SER A 288 23.93 -12.80 -4.43
CA SER A 288 24.85 -11.68 -4.30
C SER A 288 24.56 -10.50 -5.24
N ALA A 289 23.72 -10.69 -6.25
CA ALA A 289 23.30 -9.63 -7.17
C ALA A 289 22.00 -8.94 -6.72
N THR A 290 21.30 -9.51 -5.73
CA THR A 290 20.07 -8.94 -5.20
C THR A 290 20.33 -7.61 -4.48
N ARG A 291 19.62 -6.56 -4.88
CA ARG A 291 19.65 -5.26 -4.24
C ARG A 291 18.70 -5.22 -3.04
N PHE A 292 19.22 -4.84 -1.87
CA PHE A 292 18.43 -4.68 -0.66
C PHE A 292 18.26 -3.19 -0.32
N GLU A 293 17.02 -2.77 -0.18
CA GLU A 293 16.61 -1.43 0.29
C GLU A 293 15.92 -1.59 1.65
N LEU A 294 16.73 -1.78 2.69
CA LEU A 294 16.23 -2.16 4.01
C LEU A 294 15.82 -0.95 4.88
N ASN A 295 16.07 0.26 4.40
CA ASN A 295 15.67 1.49 5.10
C ASN A 295 16.10 1.54 6.59
N GLY A 296 17.30 1.00 6.90
CA GLY A 296 17.85 0.93 8.26
C GLY A 296 17.18 -0.12 9.17
N GLN A 297 16.39 -1.03 8.62
CA GLN A 297 15.81 -2.17 9.32
C GLN A 297 16.48 -3.48 8.89
N SER A 298 16.05 -4.59 9.48
CA SER A 298 16.46 -5.94 9.07
C SER A 298 15.24 -6.73 8.63
N LEU A 299 15.42 -7.65 7.68
CA LEU A 299 14.38 -8.61 7.33
C LEU A 299 14.10 -9.52 8.54
N ALA A 300 12.85 -9.72 8.83
CA ALA A 300 12.35 -10.60 9.88
C ALA A 300 10.90 -10.98 9.59
N VAL A 301 10.40 -12.01 10.25
CA VAL A 301 8.97 -12.35 10.23
C VAL A 301 8.13 -11.13 10.63
N ASN A 302 7.01 -10.92 9.94
CA ASN A 302 6.10 -9.78 10.08
C ASN A 302 6.65 -8.42 9.60
N VAL A 303 7.79 -8.40 8.90
CA VAL A 303 8.22 -7.20 8.20
C VAL A 303 7.51 -7.15 6.84
N LYS A 304 6.94 -6.00 6.50
CA LYS A 304 6.32 -5.76 5.19
C LYS A 304 7.40 -5.43 4.16
N VAL A 305 7.37 -6.13 3.05
CA VAL A 305 8.34 -5.96 1.96
C VAL A 305 7.65 -5.91 0.60
N GLU A 306 8.38 -5.35 -0.34
CA GLU A 306 8.15 -5.50 -1.77
C GLU A 306 9.35 -6.22 -2.37
N VAL A 307 9.09 -7.24 -3.18
CA VAL A 307 10.12 -8.03 -3.85
C VAL A 307 9.85 -8.07 -5.33
N GLU A 308 10.86 -7.67 -6.09
CA GLU A 308 10.90 -7.71 -7.54
C GLU A 308 11.87 -8.79 -8.00
N GLY A 309 11.47 -9.62 -8.97
CA GLY A 309 12.34 -10.70 -9.45
C GLY A 309 11.74 -11.49 -10.61
N THR A 310 12.29 -12.68 -10.82
CA THR A 310 11.83 -13.60 -11.86
C THR A 310 11.47 -14.94 -11.23
N VAL A 311 10.34 -15.49 -11.62
CA VAL A 311 9.91 -16.81 -11.12
C VAL A 311 10.71 -17.90 -11.83
N ASN A 312 11.37 -18.77 -11.07
CA ASN A 312 12.15 -19.87 -11.62
C ASN A 312 11.30 -21.12 -11.89
N ALA A 313 11.91 -22.17 -12.45
CA ALA A 313 11.23 -23.42 -12.79
C ALA A 313 10.62 -24.17 -11.58
N SER A 314 11.09 -23.87 -10.38
CA SER A 314 10.56 -24.43 -9.13
C SER A 314 9.46 -23.58 -8.49
N GLY A 315 8.99 -22.51 -9.17
CA GLY A 315 8.00 -21.59 -8.66
C GLY A 315 8.53 -20.63 -7.57
N VAL A 316 9.85 -20.55 -7.35
CA VAL A 316 10.49 -19.63 -6.41
C VAL A 316 10.73 -18.30 -7.10
N LEU A 317 10.39 -17.18 -6.45
CA LEU A 317 10.73 -15.84 -6.90
C LEU A 317 12.22 -15.58 -6.61
N ALA A 318 13.05 -15.61 -7.66
CA ALA A 318 14.46 -15.21 -7.58
C ALA A 318 14.52 -13.67 -7.58
N ALA A 319 14.76 -13.10 -6.42
CA ALA A 319 14.66 -11.67 -6.21
C ALA A 319 15.84 -10.90 -6.81
N ARG A 320 15.53 -9.86 -7.56
CA ARG A 320 16.47 -8.85 -8.04
C ARG A 320 16.55 -7.68 -7.05
N LYS A 321 15.40 -7.32 -6.46
CA LYS A 321 15.27 -6.26 -5.45
C LYS A 321 14.41 -6.74 -4.29
N VAL A 322 14.79 -6.37 -3.08
CA VAL A 322 13.99 -6.53 -1.86
C VAL A 322 13.96 -5.19 -1.14
N GLU A 323 12.78 -4.64 -0.96
CA GLU A 323 12.57 -3.35 -0.29
C GLU A 323 11.68 -3.54 0.94
N ILE A 324 12.11 -3.04 2.10
CA ILE A 324 11.25 -2.99 3.29
C ILE A 324 10.28 -1.80 3.15
N LYS A 325 8.97 -2.09 3.14
CA LYS A 325 7.91 -1.11 3.24
C LYS A 325 7.61 -0.84 4.72
N ARG A 326 7.57 0.42 5.11
CA ARG A 326 7.36 0.79 6.50
C ARG A 326 5.93 1.24 6.72
N ASP A 327 5.36 0.88 7.87
CA ASP A 327 4.13 1.48 8.35
C ASP A 327 4.39 2.97 8.69
N ALA A 328 3.51 3.84 8.21
CA ALA A 328 3.62 5.26 8.42
C ALA A 328 3.16 5.63 9.84
N SER A 329 4.11 5.81 10.75
CA SER A 329 3.81 6.30 12.11
C SER A 329 3.79 7.83 12.21
N THR A 330 4.38 8.52 11.24
CA THR A 330 4.47 9.98 11.20
C THR A 330 3.35 10.55 10.34
N ARG A 331 2.73 11.63 10.82
CA ARG A 331 1.59 12.30 10.16
C ARG A 331 1.76 13.81 10.22
N ILE A 332 1.43 14.50 9.13
CA ILE A 332 1.35 15.96 9.05
C ILE A 332 0.01 16.32 8.40
N VAL A 333 -0.76 17.20 9.05
CA VAL A 333 -1.96 17.80 8.46
C VAL A 333 -1.74 19.30 8.35
N ALA A 334 -1.69 19.80 7.11
CA ALA A 334 -1.36 21.21 6.85
C ALA A 334 -1.74 21.64 5.42
N THR A 335 -1.59 22.94 5.16
CA THR A 335 -1.60 23.48 3.79
C THR A 335 -0.23 23.35 3.14
N VAL A 336 -0.22 23.05 1.85
CA VAL A 336 1.01 23.03 1.04
C VAL A 336 1.62 24.43 0.95
N GLU A 337 2.83 24.57 1.48
CA GLU A 337 3.58 25.83 1.50
C GLU A 337 4.32 26.08 0.19
N SER A 338 4.90 25.05 -0.37
CA SER A 338 5.62 25.08 -1.65
C SER A 338 5.65 23.71 -2.30
N LEU A 339 5.84 23.70 -3.62
CA LEU A 339 6.04 22.52 -4.45
C LEU A 339 7.34 22.68 -5.22
N THR A 340 8.18 21.66 -5.18
CA THR A 340 9.45 21.60 -5.91
C THR A 340 9.49 20.32 -6.74
N ALA A 341 9.49 20.52 -8.08
CA ALA A 341 9.59 19.40 -8.99
C ALA A 341 10.92 18.62 -8.78
N PRO A 342 10.94 17.29 -9.01
CA PRO A 342 9.82 16.52 -9.54
C PRO A 342 8.82 16.05 -8.47
N ALA A 343 9.17 16.02 -7.18
CA ALA A 343 8.45 15.19 -6.23
C ALA A 343 8.56 15.66 -4.76
N THR A 344 8.73 16.96 -4.50
CA THR A 344 8.88 17.47 -3.13
C THR A 344 7.87 18.57 -2.83
N LEU A 345 7.21 18.48 -1.68
CA LEU A 345 6.36 19.54 -1.13
C LEU A 345 6.82 19.92 0.27
N ARG A 346 6.39 21.10 0.73
CA ARG A 346 6.72 21.60 2.07
C ARG A 346 5.46 21.77 2.90
N LEU A 347 5.47 21.24 4.13
CA LEU A 347 4.37 21.31 5.10
C LEU A 347 4.92 21.65 6.48
N LEU A 348 4.45 22.71 7.11
CA LEU A 348 4.89 23.18 8.45
C LEU A 348 6.42 23.21 8.59
N GLY A 349 7.10 23.65 7.53
CA GLY A 349 8.55 23.69 7.49
C GLY A 349 9.25 22.35 7.22
N VAL A 350 8.54 21.24 7.15
CA VAL A 350 9.06 19.91 6.82
C VAL A 350 9.09 19.70 5.30
N SER A 351 10.19 19.16 4.81
CA SER A 351 10.32 18.77 3.40
C SER A 351 9.78 17.36 3.19
N VAL A 352 8.72 17.21 2.43
CA VAL A 352 8.05 15.94 2.15
C VAL A 352 8.39 15.50 0.73
N THR A 353 9.00 14.33 0.59
CA THR A 353 9.24 13.69 -0.71
C THR A 353 8.14 12.67 -1.00
N VAL A 354 7.63 12.70 -2.21
CA VAL A 354 6.72 11.66 -2.74
C VAL A 354 7.45 10.85 -3.80
N ASP A 355 7.14 9.58 -3.91
CA ASP A 355 7.75 8.66 -4.87
C ASP A 355 6.71 7.72 -5.50
N ALA A 356 7.15 6.73 -6.25
CA ALA A 356 6.26 5.77 -6.91
C ALA A 356 5.45 4.91 -5.92
N GLY A 357 5.92 4.77 -4.68
CA GLY A 357 5.20 4.06 -3.61
C GLY A 357 4.21 4.93 -2.85
N THR A 358 4.16 6.25 -3.11
CA THR A 358 3.22 7.14 -2.43
C THR A 358 1.80 6.94 -2.96
N GLN A 359 0.89 6.60 -2.08
CA GLN A 359 -0.54 6.57 -2.39
C GLN A 359 -1.13 7.97 -2.39
N TYR A 360 -2.04 8.26 -3.32
CA TYR A 360 -2.75 9.54 -3.37
C TYR A 360 -4.25 9.33 -3.24
N GLU A 361 -4.92 10.15 -2.45
CA GLU A 361 -6.36 10.19 -2.35
C GLU A 361 -6.87 11.63 -2.33
N ASP A 362 -7.98 11.85 -3.01
CA ASP A 362 -8.68 13.12 -2.99
C ASP A 362 -10.01 12.95 -2.26
N LYS A 363 -10.12 13.53 -1.07
CA LYS A 363 -11.30 13.54 -0.22
C LYS A 363 -12.09 14.84 -0.28
N ALA A 364 -11.64 15.83 -1.08
CA ALA A 364 -12.33 17.09 -1.26
C ALA A 364 -13.74 16.89 -1.84
N ALA A 365 -14.63 17.84 -1.65
CA ALA A 365 -16.02 17.78 -2.12
C ALA A 365 -16.17 17.51 -3.64
N ASN A 366 -15.15 17.87 -4.43
CA ASN A 366 -15.07 17.55 -5.86
C ASN A 366 -13.80 16.75 -6.13
N PRO A 367 -13.78 15.44 -5.83
CA PRO A 367 -12.57 14.65 -5.83
C PRO A 367 -12.07 14.35 -7.23
N MET A 368 -10.75 14.44 -7.41
CA MET A 368 -10.03 13.96 -8.59
C MET A 368 -9.66 12.49 -8.39
N ARG A 369 -10.21 11.60 -9.21
CA ARG A 369 -9.84 10.18 -9.18
C ARG A 369 -8.34 9.94 -9.46
N THR A 370 -7.69 10.87 -10.16
CA THR A 370 -6.30 10.78 -10.61
C THR A 370 -5.42 11.82 -9.91
N LEU A 371 -5.62 12.02 -8.60
CA LEU A 371 -4.73 12.89 -7.84
C LEU A 371 -3.30 12.34 -7.89
N GLY A 372 -2.35 13.22 -8.15
CA GLY A 372 -0.92 12.94 -8.13
C GLY A 372 -0.15 14.23 -7.88
N PHE A 373 1.18 14.17 -7.75
CA PHE A 373 2.00 15.33 -7.42
C PHE A 373 1.78 16.52 -8.38
N SER A 374 1.65 16.25 -9.66
CA SER A 374 1.43 17.29 -10.71
C SER A 374 0.10 18.03 -10.56
N ALA A 375 -0.88 17.42 -9.92
CA ALA A 375 -2.20 18.01 -9.68
C ALA A 375 -2.24 18.91 -8.44
N LEU A 376 -1.29 18.73 -7.49
CA LEU A 376 -1.22 19.53 -6.27
C LEU A 376 -0.94 21.01 -6.56
N ARG A 377 -1.43 21.88 -5.69
CA ARG A 377 -1.22 23.33 -5.73
C ARG A 377 -0.77 23.84 -4.36
N VAL A 378 0.01 24.91 -4.35
CA VAL A 378 0.27 25.68 -3.13
C VAL A 378 -1.07 26.17 -2.57
N GLY A 379 -1.29 25.94 -1.26
CA GLY A 379 -2.54 26.23 -0.59
C GLY A 379 -3.49 25.03 -0.48
N ASP A 380 -3.27 23.92 -1.18
CA ASP A 380 -4.03 22.70 -0.95
C ASP A 380 -3.88 22.23 0.50
N TYR A 381 -4.98 21.80 1.10
CA TYR A 381 -5.01 21.22 2.43
C TYR A 381 -4.81 19.71 2.30
N VAL A 382 -3.79 19.21 2.96
CA VAL A 382 -3.39 17.81 2.81
C VAL A 382 -3.08 17.16 4.16
N GLU A 383 -3.37 15.88 4.26
CA GLU A 383 -2.80 14.97 5.24
C GLU A 383 -1.71 14.14 4.57
N VAL A 384 -0.53 14.09 5.15
CA VAL A 384 0.56 13.23 4.70
C VAL A 384 0.94 12.29 5.82
N ARG A 385 0.97 11.01 5.52
CA ARG A 385 1.53 9.96 6.38
C ARG A 385 2.78 9.39 5.74
N GLY A 386 3.79 9.11 6.53
CA GLY A 386 5.06 8.64 5.98
C GLY A 386 6.09 8.32 7.05
N ILE A 387 7.33 8.35 6.62
CA ILE A 387 8.50 7.97 7.42
C ILE A 387 9.42 9.16 7.53
N GLU A 388 9.86 9.46 8.75
CA GLU A 388 10.91 10.45 8.98
C GLU A 388 12.19 10.05 8.23
N GLY A 389 12.71 10.95 7.40
CA GLY A 389 13.94 10.71 6.66
C GLY A 389 15.17 10.73 7.57
N ALA A 390 16.31 10.24 7.06
CA ALA A 390 17.56 10.25 7.79
C ALA A 390 18.06 11.69 8.11
N THR A 391 17.65 12.67 7.29
CA THR A 391 17.92 14.08 7.53
C THR A 391 16.78 14.70 8.33
N ALA A 392 17.09 15.38 9.43
CA ALA A 392 16.09 16.09 10.21
C ALA A 392 15.31 17.09 9.34
N GLY A 393 13.99 17.15 9.52
CA GLY A 393 13.12 18.02 8.71
C GLY A 393 12.69 17.41 7.37
N THR A 394 12.93 16.12 7.14
CA THR A 394 12.49 15.41 5.96
C THR A 394 11.54 14.27 6.30
N LEU A 395 10.57 14.03 5.41
CA LEU A 395 9.59 12.95 5.46
C LEU A 395 9.46 12.33 4.07
N THR A 396 9.46 11.01 3.96
CA THR A 396 9.04 10.31 2.72
C THR A 396 7.60 9.88 2.89
N ALA A 397 6.73 10.31 1.99
CA ALA A 397 5.30 10.05 2.07
C ALA A 397 4.99 8.62 1.62
N SER A 398 4.22 7.89 2.43
CA SER A 398 3.55 6.64 2.04
C SER A 398 2.14 6.90 1.54
N LEU A 399 1.51 7.97 2.06
CA LEU A 399 0.16 8.38 1.76
C LEU A 399 0.09 9.90 1.71
N LEU A 400 -0.58 10.46 0.69
CA LEU A 400 -0.97 11.86 0.60
C LEU A 400 -2.46 11.96 0.29
N GLU A 401 -3.22 12.51 1.22
CA GLU A 401 -4.65 12.78 1.08
C GLU A 401 -4.86 14.29 0.92
N ARG A 402 -5.61 14.71 -0.10
CA ARG A 402 -6.08 16.08 -0.23
C ARG A 402 -7.51 16.16 0.28
N ASP A 403 -7.83 17.21 1.01
CA ASP A 403 -9.17 17.47 1.54
C ASP A 403 -9.58 18.93 1.32
N ASP A 404 -10.83 19.26 1.67
CA ASP A 404 -11.30 20.62 1.70
C ASP A 404 -10.52 21.45 2.73
N SER A 405 -10.36 22.74 2.43
CA SER A 405 -9.50 23.62 3.23
C SER A 405 -10.01 23.78 4.65
N GLU A 406 -9.15 23.49 5.63
CA GLU A 406 -9.39 23.68 7.05
C GLU A 406 -8.30 24.51 7.73
N THR A 407 -8.60 24.99 8.93
CA THR A 407 -7.63 25.69 9.77
C THR A 407 -6.83 24.76 10.67
N ARG A 408 -7.26 23.49 10.86
CA ARG A 408 -6.55 22.50 11.66
C ARG A 408 -5.14 22.27 11.14
N ARG A 409 -4.19 22.17 12.05
CA ARG A 409 -2.79 21.76 11.79
C ARG A 409 -2.42 20.71 12.79
N GLU A 410 -1.66 19.73 12.35
CA GLU A 410 -1.28 18.60 13.17
C GLU A 410 0.08 18.07 12.78
N ILE A 411 0.87 17.65 13.75
CA ILE A 411 2.09 16.87 13.57
C ILE A 411 2.08 15.73 14.57
N ARG A 412 2.14 14.51 14.07
CA ARG A 412 2.39 13.29 14.83
C ARG A 412 3.76 12.75 14.46
N ALA A 413 4.68 12.73 15.41
CA ALA A 413 6.05 12.28 15.18
C ALA A 413 6.74 11.92 16.49
N ILE A 414 7.91 11.31 16.40
CA ILE A 414 8.78 11.05 17.56
C ILE A 414 9.26 12.38 18.13
N ALA A 415 8.96 12.61 19.40
CA ALA A 415 9.47 13.77 20.15
C ALA A 415 10.97 13.65 20.40
N ARG A 416 11.71 14.65 19.96
CA ARG A 416 13.15 14.78 20.21
C ARG A 416 13.43 16.03 21.02
N ASN A 417 14.56 16.03 21.74
CA ASN A 417 15.00 17.17 22.53
C ASN A 417 13.88 17.81 23.39
N PRO A 418 13.12 17.01 24.17
CA PRO A 418 12.05 17.57 24.97
C PRO A 418 12.63 18.43 26.08
N GLY A 419 12.14 19.67 26.16
CA GLY A 419 12.51 20.65 27.19
C GLY A 419 11.41 21.66 27.35
N ASP A 420 10.62 21.57 28.44
CA ASP A 420 9.48 22.45 28.70
C ASP A 420 9.82 23.92 28.47
N PRO A 421 9.14 24.65 27.56
CA PRO A 421 7.91 24.31 26.84
C PRO A 421 8.09 23.71 25.44
N ASN A 422 9.28 23.31 25.02
CA ASN A 422 9.56 23.00 23.64
C ASN A 422 9.78 21.50 23.42
N VAL A 423 9.38 21.05 22.24
CA VAL A 423 9.71 19.72 21.69
C VAL A 423 10.17 19.88 20.25
N THR A 424 11.00 18.97 19.75
CA THR A 424 11.37 18.92 18.33
C THR A 424 10.61 17.78 17.66
N LEU A 425 9.79 18.08 16.66
CA LEU A 425 9.08 17.12 15.81
C LEU A 425 9.56 17.31 14.37
N LEU A 426 10.01 16.26 13.71
CA LEU A 426 10.51 16.32 12.33
C LEU A 426 11.49 17.49 12.11
N GLY A 427 12.42 17.68 13.02
CA GLY A 427 13.40 18.77 12.93
C GLY A 427 12.86 20.17 13.19
N GLN A 428 11.55 20.34 13.43
CA GLN A 428 10.92 21.60 13.76
C GLN A 428 10.77 21.75 15.28
N THR A 429 11.20 22.87 15.84
CA THR A 429 10.98 23.17 17.26
C THR A 429 9.57 23.72 17.45
N ILE A 430 8.77 22.99 18.20
CA ILE A 430 7.37 23.31 18.52
C ILE A 430 7.28 23.78 19.96
N SER A 431 6.74 24.98 20.18
CA SER A 431 6.49 25.49 21.54
C SER A 431 5.10 25.08 22.00
N LEU A 432 5.03 24.30 23.08
CA LEU A 432 3.80 23.90 23.75
C LEU A 432 3.38 24.88 24.86
N ALA A 433 3.94 26.10 24.89
CA ALA A 433 3.59 27.12 25.89
C ALA A 433 2.10 27.50 25.86
N GLY A 434 1.49 27.48 24.69
CA GLY A 434 0.07 27.79 24.48
C GLY A 434 -0.88 26.58 24.53
N VAL A 435 -0.35 25.38 24.73
CA VAL A 435 -1.14 24.14 24.80
C VAL A 435 -1.92 24.12 26.12
N THR A 436 -3.22 23.87 26.01
CA THR A 436 -4.14 23.85 27.14
C THR A 436 -4.66 22.46 27.50
N GLN A 437 -4.48 21.49 26.59
CA GLN A 437 -4.90 20.11 26.78
C GLN A 437 -3.70 19.18 26.55
N PHE A 438 -3.38 18.40 27.59
CA PHE A 438 -2.37 17.33 27.51
C PHE A 438 -3.06 16.01 27.81
N ARG A 439 -2.79 14.98 26.99
CA ARG A 439 -3.42 13.66 27.12
C ARG A 439 -2.36 12.56 27.16
N ASP A 440 -2.73 11.48 27.83
CA ASP A 440 -1.92 10.25 27.82
C ASP A 440 -2.34 9.31 26.66
N THR A 441 -1.68 8.15 26.57
CA THR A 441 -1.95 7.12 25.53
C THR A 441 -3.34 6.48 25.61
N ALA A 442 -4.12 6.79 26.60
CA ALA A 442 -5.51 6.35 26.77
C ALA A 442 -6.50 7.49 26.54
N ASP A 443 -6.04 8.62 25.95
CA ASP A 443 -6.81 9.85 25.72
C ASP A 443 -7.34 10.49 27.02
N LEU A 444 -6.69 10.21 28.16
CA LEU A 444 -7.07 10.77 29.45
C LEU A 444 -6.28 12.06 29.72
N PRO A 445 -6.92 13.10 30.30
CA PRO A 445 -6.26 14.35 30.63
C PRO A 445 -5.12 14.15 31.63
N ILE A 446 -3.95 14.71 31.33
CA ILE A 446 -2.80 14.76 32.22
C ILE A 446 -2.29 16.20 32.37
N THR A 447 -1.45 16.42 33.38
CA THR A 447 -0.82 17.73 33.55
C THR A 447 0.35 17.88 32.58
N ARG A 448 0.69 19.12 32.24
CA ARG A 448 1.89 19.46 31.43
C ARG A 448 3.16 18.84 32.03
N ALA A 449 3.32 18.87 33.35
CA ALA A 449 4.47 18.30 34.02
C ALA A 449 4.56 16.78 33.81
N GLN A 450 3.43 16.06 33.88
CA GLN A 450 3.35 14.63 33.61
C GLN A 450 3.67 14.33 32.14
N PHE A 451 3.18 15.15 31.20
CA PHE A 451 3.48 15.01 29.78
C PHE A 451 4.98 15.11 29.50
N PHE A 452 5.65 16.20 29.96
CA PHE A 452 7.09 16.35 29.78
C PHE A 452 7.91 15.31 30.55
N SER A 453 7.44 14.85 31.71
CA SER A 453 8.05 13.72 32.43
C SER A 453 8.03 12.44 31.61
N ALA A 454 6.91 12.16 30.92
CA ALA A 454 6.80 10.99 30.04
C ALA A 454 7.71 11.05 28.82
N LEU A 455 8.11 12.25 28.38
CA LEU A 455 9.06 12.45 27.26
C LEU A 455 10.53 12.32 27.69
N SER A 456 10.84 12.36 28.98
CA SER A 456 12.22 12.35 29.49
C SER A 456 13.01 11.08 29.16
N GLY A 457 12.30 9.97 28.84
CA GLY A 457 12.90 8.71 28.37
C GLY A 457 13.37 8.73 26.91
N GLY A 458 13.08 9.78 26.16
CA GLY A 458 13.42 9.94 24.75
C GLY A 458 12.57 9.12 23.77
N ASN A 459 12.54 9.54 22.51
CA ASN A 459 11.96 8.80 21.38
C ASN A 459 10.48 8.36 21.55
N ARG A 460 9.66 9.17 22.22
CA ARG A 460 8.24 8.90 22.36
C ARG A 460 7.45 9.51 21.19
N LEU A 461 6.50 8.76 20.65
CA LEU A 461 5.56 9.26 19.68
C LEU A 461 4.58 10.21 20.38
N ILE A 462 4.35 11.37 19.80
CA ILE A 462 3.34 12.34 20.26
C ILE A 462 2.61 12.92 19.07
N GLU A 463 1.39 13.36 19.31
CA GLU A 463 0.62 14.21 18.40
C GLU A 463 0.49 15.61 19.00
N VAL A 464 0.66 16.64 18.18
CA VAL A 464 0.41 18.03 18.54
C VAL A 464 -0.53 18.63 17.52
N SER A 465 -1.68 19.13 17.99
CA SER A 465 -2.68 19.72 17.13
C SER A 465 -3.04 21.17 17.53
N GLY A 466 -3.52 21.94 16.55
CA GLY A 466 -3.85 23.34 16.73
C GLY A 466 -4.52 23.95 15.51
N THR A 467 -4.60 25.27 15.47
CA THR A 467 -5.25 26.01 14.39
C THR A 467 -4.31 27.05 13.78
N ALA A 468 -4.36 27.19 12.46
CA ALA A 468 -3.62 28.21 11.73
C ALA A 468 -4.40 29.51 11.61
N SER A 469 -3.68 30.64 11.76
CA SER A 469 -4.13 31.96 11.40
C SER A 469 -3.04 32.64 10.57
N GLY A 470 -3.26 32.70 9.25
CA GLY A 470 -2.20 33.04 8.31
C GLY A 470 -1.05 32.02 8.36
N SER A 471 0.18 32.48 8.52
CA SER A 471 1.36 31.63 8.63
C SER A 471 1.67 31.12 10.05
N THR A 472 0.90 31.56 11.05
CA THR A 472 1.12 31.20 12.46
C THR A 472 0.21 30.07 12.88
N VAL A 473 0.75 29.06 13.56
CA VAL A 473 -0.03 27.97 14.16
C VAL A 473 -0.09 28.18 15.66
N SER A 474 -1.32 28.17 16.19
CA SER A 474 -1.60 28.17 17.64
C SER A 474 -1.87 26.73 18.08
N TRP A 475 -0.86 26.08 18.68
CA TRP A 475 -0.97 24.73 19.21
C TRP A 475 -1.88 24.72 20.43
N ARG A 476 -2.80 23.77 20.52
CA ARG A 476 -3.85 23.71 21.55
C ARG A 476 -3.85 22.43 22.36
N GLU A 477 -3.46 21.33 21.74
CA GLU A 477 -3.47 20.00 22.33
C GLU A 477 -2.16 19.27 22.04
N ALA A 478 -1.71 18.46 23.00
CA ALA A 478 -0.58 17.56 22.86
C ALA A 478 -0.89 16.23 23.54
N GLU A 479 -0.72 15.14 22.81
CA GLU A 479 -1.08 13.79 23.22
C GLU A 479 0.13 12.85 23.14
N LEU A 480 0.25 11.97 24.14
CA LEU A 480 1.18 10.85 24.10
C LEU A 480 0.57 9.72 23.28
N GLU A 481 1.33 9.18 22.36
CA GLU A 481 0.90 8.12 21.46
C GLU A 481 1.58 6.78 21.77
N ASN A 482 0.96 5.66 21.31
CA ASN A 482 1.48 4.30 21.48
C ASN A 482 2.42 3.87 20.36
#